data_6e92a1741f4708170c4cba21c7b4d303
#
_entry.id   6e92a1741f4708170c4cba21c7b4d303
#
_cell.length_a   1.000
_cell.length_b   1.000
_cell.length_c   1.000
_cell.angle_alpha   90.00
_cell.angle_beta   90.00
_cell.angle_gamma   90.00
#
_symmetry.space_group_name_H-M   'P 1'
#
loop_
_entity.id
_entity.type
_entity.pdbx_description
1 polymer ?
#
loop_
_entity_poly.entity_id
_entity_poly.type
_entity_poly.pdbx_seq_one_letter_code
_entity_poly.pdbx_strand_id
1 'polypeptide(L)'
;SPELVVAGILILFQLVVVVLYAHMDEDDAFYVGTATTAVETDSLYAYNPYTGAAYNVLPSRYILSPFPAFLAVTSRLCGGLHPAIVAHTVFPAVFVFLAYVVLFQYSRIFFKGKAGEQGIFMILCAVILWFCGYSVYNSEIFTMGRIWQGKAVLAGVFLPFLFLLCMEIFMQEKPEYPWSLAFLANGACCLFSSMGIMLAPLLMGVFALLSLVKFRDGRRFLKSVVCCLPSLILGVVYILVF
;
A
#
# COMPACT_ATOMS: atom_id res chain seq x y z
N SER A 1 3.36 -24.37 15.12
CA SER A 1 3.61 -25.51 14.22
C SER A 1 4.96 -25.34 13.54
N PRO A 2 5.63 -26.44 13.12
CA PRO A 2 6.91 -26.36 12.44
C PRO A 2 6.81 -25.59 11.11
N GLU A 3 5.70 -25.68 10.41
CA GLU A 3 5.44 -24.97 9.14
C GLU A 3 5.47 -23.44 9.34
N LEU A 4 4.92 -22.92 10.43
CA LEU A 4 5.01 -21.51 10.77
C LEU A 4 6.45 -21.06 11.06
N VAL A 5 7.26 -21.93 11.67
CA VAL A 5 8.69 -21.63 11.89
C VAL A 5 9.43 -21.55 10.56
N VAL A 6 9.20 -22.52 9.66
CA VAL A 6 9.78 -22.50 8.31
C VAL A 6 9.34 -21.25 7.53
N ALA A 7 8.05 -20.93 7.57
CA ALA A 7 7.54 -19.68 6.96
C ALA A 7 8.27 -18.44 7.51
N GLY A 8 8.42 -18.36 8.85
CA GLY A 8 9.11 -17.24 9.49
C GLY A 8 10.58 -17.12 9.07
N ILE A 9 11.28 -18.23 8.91
CA ILE A 9 12.68 -18.24 8.43
C ILE A 9 12.75 -17.74 6.98
N LEU A 10 11.86 -18.22 6.09
CA LEU A 10 11.82 -17.79 4.70
C LEU A 10 11.51 -16.28 4.59
N ILE A 11 10.52 -15.80 5.35
CA ILE A 11 10.16 -14.38 5.37
C ILE A 11 11.30 -13.52 5.89
N LEU A 12 11.94 -13.94 6.98
CA LEU A 12 13.09 -13.21 7.53
C LEU A 12 14.25 -13.15 6.52
N PHE A 13 14.54 -14.25 5.84
CA PHE A 13 15.55 -14.28 4.79
C PHE A 13 15.22 -13.29 3.66
N GLN A 14 13.97 -13.27 3.20
CA GLN A 14 13.51 -12.34 2.16
C GLN A 14 13.61 -10.88 2.63
N LEU A 15 13.22 -10.58 3.86
CA LEU A 15 13.38 -9.23 4.43
C LEU A 15 14.84 -8.80 4.45
N VAL A 16 15.75 -9.68 4.84
CA VAL A 16 17.18 -9.38 4.82
C VAL A 16 17.68 -9.09 3.40
N VAL A 17 17.27 -9.90 2.42
CA VAL A 17 17.66 -9.70 1.02
C VAL A 17 17.12 -8.40 0.47
N VAL A 18 15.86 -8.08 0.67
CA VAL A 18 15.24 -6.83 0.17
C VAL A 18 15.87 -5.58 0.78
N VAL A 19 16.33 -5.66 2.03
CA VAL A 19 17.06 -4.57 2.70
C VAL A 19 18.48 -4.40 2.18
N LEU A 20 19.17 -5.52 1.84
CA LEU A 20 20.58 -5.49 1.40
C LEU A 20 20.71 -5.21 -0.09
N TYR A 21 19.76 -5.61 -0.92
CA TYR A 21 19.80 -5.47 -2.37
C TYR A 21 18.73 -4.46 -2.83
N ALA A 22 19.17 -3.20 -2.94
CA ALA A 22 18.32 -2.15 -3.50
C ALA A 22 18.01 -2.45 -4.97
N HIS A 23 16.73 -2.42 -5.32
CA HIS A 23 16.27 -2.47 -6.70
C HIS A 23 15.98 -1.04 -7.16
N MET A 24 16.82 -0.50 -8.04
CA MET A 24 16.65 0.81 -8.64
C MET A 24 16.07 0.68 -10.04
N ASP A 25 15.20 1.60 -10.41
CA ASP A 25 14.64 1.69 -11.76
C ASP A 25 14.43 3.16 -12.17
N GLU A 26 13.88 3.40 -13.38
CA GLU A 26 13.66 4.74 -13.91
C GLU A 26 12.74 5.60 -13.02
N ASP A 27 11.86 4.98 -12.22
CA ASP A 27 10.96 5.69 -11.31
C ASP A 27 11.70 6.33 -10.12
N ASP A 28 12.97 5.96 -9.84
CA ASP A 28 13.81 6.61 -8.83
C ASP A 28 13.99 8.11 -9.13
N ALA A 29 14.14 8.45 -10.39
CA ALA A 29 14.26 9.84 -10.82
C ALA A 29 13.05 10.68 -10.36
N PHE A 30 11.86 10.08 -10.29
CA PHE A 30 10.68 10.77 -9.76
C PHE A 30 10.58 10.65 -8.24
N TYR A 31 10.51 9.45 -7.69
CA TYR A 31 10.22 9.26 -6.26
C TYR A 31 11.36 9.76 -5.37
N VAL A 32 12.57 9.25 -5.59
CA VAL A 32 13.74 9.62 -4.79
C VAL A 32 14.24 11.00 -5.16
N GLY A 33 14.28 11.34 -6.45
CA GLY A 33 14.70 12.67 -6.92
C GLY A 33 13.80 13.78 -6.37
N THR A 34 12.47 13.63 -6.40
CA THR A 34 11.53 14.62 -5.82
C THR A 34 11.69 14.74 -4.32
N ALA A 35 11.83 13.61 -3.60
CA ALA A 35 12.02 13.62 -2.17
C ALA A 35 13.36 14.28 -1.77
N THR A 36 14.44 13.99 -2.50
CA THR A 36 15.75 14.60 -2.28
C THR A 36 15.69 16.10 -2.54
N THR A 37 15.10 16.53 -3.66
CA THR A 37 14.91 17.94 -3.95
C THR A 37 14.11 18.64 -2.85
N ALA A 38 13.05 18.01 -2.35
CA ALA A 38 12.23 18.58 -1.27
C ALA A 38 13.02 18.73 0.04
N VAL A 39 13.87 17.76 0.39
CA VAL A 39 14.73 17.82 1.59
C VAL A 39 15.80 18.90 1.46
N GLU A 40 16.48 18.97 0.31
CA GLU A 40 17.58 19.91 0.07
C GLU A 40 17.12 21.36 -0.05
N THR A 41 15.95 21.59 -0.67
CA THR A 41 15.42 22.95 -0.91
C THR A 41 14.43 23.41 0.16
N ASP A 42 14.10 22.54 1.12
CA ASP A 42 13.06 22.77 2.14
C ASP A 42 11.71 23.20 1.54
N SER A 43 11.36 22.62 0.38
CA SER A 43 10.16 22.99 -0.36
C SER A 43 9.52 21.75 -1.02
N LEU A 44 8.18 21.73 -1.13
CA LEU A 44 7.46 20.65 -1.77
C LEU A 44 7.08 21.05 -3.19
N TYR A 45 7.56 20.28 -4.19
CA TYR A 45 7.21 20.46 -5.61
C TYR A 45 7.49 21.88 -6.17
N ALA A 46 8.44 22.61 -5.59
CA ALA A 46 8.85 23.91 -6.11
C ALA A 46 9.81 23.79 -7.30
N TYR A 47 10.58 22.71 -7.35
CA TYR A 47 11.60 22.49 -8.37
C TYR A 47 11.41 21.16 -9.10
N ASN A 48 11.72 21.16 -10.39
CA ASN A 48 11.75 19.95 -11.19
C ASN A 48 12.95 19.06 -10.77
N PRO A 49 12.74 17.82 -10.30
CA PRO A 49 13.82 16.98 -9.81
C PRO A 49 14.80 16.52 -10.89
N TYR A 50 14.42 16.65 -12.18
CA TYR A 50 15.27 16.26 -13.30
C TYR A 50 16.20 17.36 -13.79
N THR A 51 15.76 18.62 -13.66
CA THR A 51 16.47 19.77 -14.25
C THR A 51 16.93 20.79 -13.21
N GLY A 52 16.40 20.73 -11.98
CA GLY A 52 16.61 21.74 -10.95
C GLY A 52 15.91 23.09 -11.20
N ALA A 53 15.22 23.24 -12.32
CA ALA A 53 14.49 24.46 -12.63
C ALA A 53 13.23 24.62 -11.77
N ALA A 54 12.92 25.84 -11.36
CA ALA A 54 11.67 26.11 -10.65
C ALA A 54 10.46 25.81 -11.56
N TYR A 55 9.41 25.22 -10.98
CA TYR A 55 8.15 25.04 -11.68
C TYR A 55 7.41 26.39 -11.79
N ASN A 56 7.06 26.80 -12.99
CA ASN A 56 6.11 27.90 -13.20
C ASN A 56 4.68 27.43 -12.90
N VAL A 57 4.36 26.19 -13.32
CA VAL A 57 3.09 25.49 -13.03
C VAL A 57 3.43 24.06 -12.71
N LEU A 58 2.93 23.56 -11.58
CA LEU A 58 3.10 22.16 -11.21
C LEU A 58 2.37 21.26 -12.22
N PRO A 59 3.06 20.29 -12.83
CA PRO A 59 2.40 19.33 -13.70
C PRO A 59 1.26 18.62 -12.96
N SER A 60 0.09 18.59 -13.58
CA SER A 60 -1.14 18.08 -12.97
C SER A 60 -0.97 16.69 -12.35
N ARG A 61 -0.26 15.78 -13.03
CA ARG A 61 -0.01 14.41 -12.55
C ARG A 61 0.65 14.31 -11.16
N TYR A 62 1.26 15.40 -10.64
CA TYR A 62 1.96 15.41 -9.34
C TYR A 62 1.09 15.97 -8.21
N ILE A 63 0.00 16.67 -8.52
CA ILE A 63 -0.85 17.35 -7.53
C ILE A 63 -1.41 16.37 -6.50
N LEU A 64 -1.81 15.17 -6.94
CA LEU A 64 -2.31 14.10 -6.06
C LEU A 64 -1.31 12.93 -5.94
N SER A 65 -0.03 13.23 -5.85
CA SER A 65 1.05 12.25 -5.67
C SER A 65 1.86 12.52 -4.39
N PRO A 66 1.28 12.35 -3.20
CA PRO A 66 1.92 12.75 -1.94
C PRO A 66 3.03 11.79 -1.50
N PHE A 67 3.24 10.65 -2.15
CA PHE A 67 4.21 9.64 -1.71
C PHE A 67 5.66 10.16 -1.67
N PRO A 68 6.17 10.95 -2.65
CA PRO A 68 7.50 11.56 -2.53
C PRO A 68 7.63 12.52 -1.34
N ALA A 69 6.55 13.27 -1.02
CA ALA A 69 6.51 14.11 0.16
C ALA A 69 6.55 13.28 1.45
N PHE A 70 5.82 12.15 1.50
CA PHE A 70 5.89 11.20 2.62
C PHE A 70 7.31 10.63 2.79
N LEU A 71 7.99 10.30 1.70
CA LEU A 71 9.39 9.87 1.72
C LEU A 71 10.32 10.97 2.28
N ALA A 72 10.14 12.22 1.85
CA ALA A 72 10.93 13.36 2.34
C ALA A 72 10.71 13.61 3.84
N VAL A 73 9.44 13.58 4.30
CA VAL A 73 9.09 13.72 5.73
C VAL A 73 9.71 12.59 6.54
N THR A 74 9.61 11.34 6.07
CA THR A 74 10.20 10.19 6.75
C THR A 74 11.71 10.32 6.86
N SER A 75 12.39 10.80 5.79
CA SER A 75 13.82 11.11 5.81
C SER A 75 14.19 12.09 6.94
N ARG A 76 13.44 13.18 7.07
CA ARG A 76 13.63 14.16 8.16
C ARG A 76 13.41 13.54 9.55
N LEU A 77 12.33 12.77 9.71
CA LEU A 77 11.99 12.09 10.98
C LEU A 77 13.00 11.00 11.38
N CYS A 78 13.62 10.35 10.41
CA CYS A 78 14.68 9.36 10.63
C CYS A 78 16.08 10.00 10.87
N GLY A 79 16.12 11.21 11.40
CA GLY A 79 17.38 11.90 11.75
C GLY A 79 18.12 12.47 10.55
N GLY A 80 17.43 12.76 9.44
CA GLY A 80 18.03 13.30 8.22
C GLY A 80 18.73 12.25 7.34
N LEU A 81 18.34 11.00 7.44
CA LEU A 81 18.79 9.96 6.49
C LEU A 81 18.47 10.38 5.06
N HIS A 82 19.40 10.18 4.14
CA HIS A 82 19.16 10.51 2.74
C HIS A 82 17.92 9.77 2.21
N PRO A 83 17.03 10.44 1.42
CA PRO A 83 15.80 9.82 0.92
C PRO A 83 16.00 8.49 0.19
N ALA A 84 17.11 8.31 -0.52
CA ALA A 84 17.44 7.02 -1.15
C ALA A 84 17.60 5.87 -0.13
N ILE A 85 18.19 6.13 1.04
CA ILE A 85 18.33 5.13 2.11
C ILE A 85 16.93 4.79 2.67
N VAL A 86 16.10 5.79 2.88
CA VAL A 86 14.73 5.56 3.36
C VAL A 86 13.93 4.76 2.33
N ALA A 87 14.02 5.11 1.05
CA ALA A 87 13.33 4.43 -0.04
C ALA A 87 13.78 2.96 -0.19
N HIS A 88 15.09 2.72 -0.26
CA HIS A 88 15.61 1.39 -0.63
C HIS A 88 16.00 0.51 0.55
N THR A 89 15.94 1.00 1.79
CA THR A 89 16.27 0.22 2.99
C THR A 89 15.13 0.23 4.00
N VAL A 90 14.67 1.42 4.41
CA VAL A 90 13.66 1.54 5.48
C VAL A 90 12.27 1.11 4.97
N PHE A 91 11.82 1.66 3.84
CA PHE A 91 10.50 1.34 3.28
C PHE A 91 10.34 -0.13 2.90
N PRO A 92 11.31 -0.78 2.22
CA PRO A 92 11.23 -2.22 1.96
C PRO A 92 11.12 -3.05 3.23
N ALA A 93 11.92 -2.75 4.27
CA ALA A 93 11.85 -3.45 5.54
C ALA A 93 10.44 -3.38 6.16
N VAL A 94 9.84 -2.17 6.16
CA VAL A 94 8.52 -1.94 6.75
C VAL A 94 7.40 -2.52 5.89
N PHE A 95 7.37 -2.20 4.60
CA PHE A 95 6.23 -2.54 3.75
C PHE A 95 6.19 -4.01 3.32
N VAL A 96 7.34 -4.67 3.12
CA VAL A 96 7.38 -6.12 2.90
C VAL A 96 6.93 -6.86 4.16
N PHE A 97 7.37 -6.42 5.34
CA PHE A 97 6.86 -6.98 6.59
C PHE A 97 5.35 -6.82 6.72
N LEU A 98 4.81 -5.63 6.44
CA LEU A 98 3.36 -5.39 6.47
C LEU A 98 2.60 -6.23 5.44
N ALA A 99 3.14 -6.44 4.24
CA ALA A 99 2.54 -7.33 3.24
C ALA A 99 2.39 -8.75 3.80
N TYR A 100 3.43 -9.27 4.46
CA TYR A 100 3.35 -10.58 5.12
C TYR A 100 2.39 -10.61 6.32
N VAL A 101 2.28 -9.52 7.08
CA VAL A 101 1.26 -9.42 8.14
C VAL A 101 -0.15 -9.52 7.55
N VAL A 102 -0.41 -8.83 6.43
CA VAL A 102 -1.70 -8.93 5.73
C VAL A 102 -1.96 -10.35 5.22
N LEU A 103 -0.99 -10.99 4.57
CA LEU A 103 -1.09 -12.38 4.12
C LEU A 103 -1.33 -13.35 5.30
N PHE A 104 -0.70 -13.11 6.43
CA PHE A 104 -0.94 -13.91 7.63
C PHE A 104 -2.37 -13.75 8.16
N GLN A 105 -2.96 -12.55 8.10
CA GLN A 105 -4.38 -12.39 8.45
C GLN A 105 -5.29 -13.18 7.50
N TYR A 106 -5.01 -13.22 6.20
CA TYR A 106 -5.73 -14.10 5.27
C TYR A 106 -5.61 -15.56 5.68
N SER A 107 -4.42 -16.04 6.05
CA SER A 107 -4.22 -17.42 6.50
C SER A 107 -5.07 -17.74 7.73
N ARG A 108 -5.22 -16.79 8.66
CA ARG A 108 -6.06 -16.94 9.86
C ARG A 108 -7.55 -17.03 9.54
N ILE A 109 -8.01 -16.32 8.52
CA ILE A 109 -9.41 -16.37 8.07
C ILE A 109 -9.68 -17.71 7.37
N PHE A 110 -8.82 -18.10 6.41
CA PHE A 110 -9.03 -19.28 5.60
C PHE A 110 -8.81 -20.60 6.37
N PHE A 111 -7.85 -20.62 7.29
CA PHE A 111 -7.45 -21.80 8.04
C PHE A 111 -7.59 -21.60 9.54
N LYS A 112 -8.77 -21.16 9.98
CA LYS A 112 -9.07 -20.85 11.38
C LYS A 112 -8.75 -22.02 12.31
N GLY A 113 -7.85 -21.80 13.28
CA GLY A 113 -7.46 -22.79 14.27
C GLY A 113 -6.49 -23.89 13.78
N LYS A 114 -6.02 -23.84 12.53
CA LYS A 114 -5.17 -24.86 11.91
C LYS A 114 -3.77 -24.31 11.62
N ALA A 115 -2.94 -24.22 12.63
CA ALA A 115 -1.62 -23.58 12.56
C ALA A 115 -0.68 -24.20 11.51
N GLY A 116 -0.78 -25.50 11.21
CA GLY A 116 -0.02 -26.15 10.13
C GLY A 116 -0.43 -25.65 8.74
N GLU A 117 -1.74 -25.61 8.47
CA GLU A 117 -2.27 -25.13 7.19
C GLU A 117 -1.96 -23.64 6.98
N GLN A 118 -2.03 -22.82 8.05
CA GLN A 118 -1.59 -21.42 8.02
C GLN A 118 -0.11 -21.30 7.65
N GLY A 119 0.74 -22.15 8.23
CA GLY A 119 2.17 -22.20 7.92
C GLY A 119 2.43 -22.58 6.46
N ILE A 120 1.76 -23.62 5.95
CA ILE A 120 1.86 -24.01 4.53
C ILE A 120 1.44 -22.88 3.61
N PHE A 121 0.31 -22.21 3.91
CA PHE A 121 -0.13 -21.03 3.13
C PHE A 121 0.96 -19.95 3.10
N MET A 122 1.56 -19.64 4.24
CA MET A 122 2.61 -18.61 4.30
C MET A 122 3.89 -19.03 3.57
N ILE A 123 4.27 -20.32 3.62
CA ILE A 123 5.40 -20.86 2.82
C ILE A 123 5.11 -20.68 1.33
N LEU A 124 3.92 -21.06 0.87
CA LEU A 124 3.52 -20.91 -0.53
C LEU A 124 3.54 -19.43 -0.97
N CYS A 125 3.00 -18.53 -0.15
CA CYS A 125 3.08 -17.09 -0.41
C CYS A 125 4.52 -16.60 -0.53
N ALA A 126 5.41 -17.02 0.38
CA ALA A 126 6.81 -16.65 0.34
C ALA A 126 7.53 -17.18 -0.91
N VAL A 127 7.26 -18.42 -1.30
CA VAL A 127 7.80 -19.02 -2.53
C VAL A 127 7.30 -18.29 -3.79
N ILE A 128 6.00 -18.00 -3.86
CA ILE A 128 5.41 -17.26 -4.99
C ILE A 128 6.01 -15.86 -5.09
N LEU A 129 6.11 -15.14 -3.97
CA LEU A 129 6.71 -13.79 -3.95
C LEU A 129 8.21 -13.78 -4.24
N TRP A 130 8.87 -14.93 -4.30
CA TRP A 130 10.29 -15.04 -4.62
C TRP A 130 10.57 -15.48 -6.06
N PHE A 131 9.71 -16.31 -6.63
CA PHE A 131 9.99 -16.99 -7.92
C PHE A 131 9.04 -16.60 -9.06
N CYS A 132 8.07 -15.71 -8.84
CA CYS A 132 7.10 -15.36 -9.89
C CYS A 132 7.40 -14.05 -10.62
N GLY A 133 8.67 -13.62 -10.64
CA GLY A 133 9.16 -12.38 -11.24
C GLY A 133 9.25 -12.38 -12.77
N TYR A 134 8.25 -12.91 -13.46
CA TYR A 134 8.23 -13.02 -14.92
C TYR A 134 7.72 -11.76 -15.65
N SER A 135 7.22 -10.77 -14.94
CA SER A 135 6.70 -9.52 -15.49
C SER A 135 6.85 -8.38 -14.49
N VAL A 136 7.09 -7.17 -14.97
CA VAL A 136 7.15 -5.96 -14.14
C VAL A 136 5.84 -5.61 -13.44
N TYR A 137 4.73 -6.24 -13.82
CA TYR A 137 3.39 -5.99 -13.28
C TYR A 137 2.89 -7.09 -12.35
N ASN A 138 3.71 -8.05 -11.96
CA ASN A 138 3.30 -9.10 -11.03
C ASN A 138 3.50 -8.72 -9.56
N SER A 139 2.88 -9.51 -8.67
CA SER A 139 2.91 -9.25 -7.22
C SER A 139 4.32 -9.35 -6.62
N GLU A 140 5.19 -10.20 -7.17
CA GLU A 140 6.56 -10.35 -6.69
C GLU A 140 7.35 -9.08 -6.93
N ILE A 141 7.41 -8.60 -8.18
CA ILE A 141 8.14 -7.37 -8.52
C ILE A 141 7.59 -6.18 -7.74
N PHE A 142 6.26 -6.05 -7.58
CA PHE A 142 5.71 -4.98 -6.77
C PHE A 142 6.08 -5.11 -5.29
N THR A 143 6.06 -6.31 -4.72
CA THR A 143 6.27 -6.49 -3.28
C THR A 143 7.75 -6.58 -2.93
N MET A 144 8.59 -7.25 -3.74
CA MET A 144 10.00 -7.49 -3.42
C MET A 144 10.93 -6.47 -4.08
N GLY A 145 10.65 -6.06 -5.31
CA GLY A 145 11.55 -5.20 -6.08
C GLY A 145 11.19 -3.72 -6.01
N ARG A 146 9.90 -3.36 -6.01
CA ARG A 146 9.43 -1.97 -6.21
C ARG A 146 8.64 -1.41 -5.03
N ILE A 147 8.68 -2.06 -3.87
CA ILE A 147 7.87 -1.67 -2.69
C ILE A 147 8.20 -0.27 -2.14
N TRP A 148 9.27 0.34 -2.59
CA TRP A 148 9.62 1.72 -2.32
C TRP A 148 8.83 2.76 -3.15
N GLN A 149 7.94 2.30 -4.03
CA GLN A 149 7.03 3.14 -4.83
C GLN A 149 5.61 3.09 -4.26
N GLY A 150 4.93 4.23 -4.21
CA GLY A 150 3.57 4.30 -3.66
C GLY A 150 2.56 3.37 -4.36
N LYS A 151 2.65 3.21 -5.69
CA LYS A 151 1.81 2.26 -6.46
C LYS A 151 2.04 0.80 -6.05
N ALA A 152 3.27 0.45 -5.71
CA ALA A 152 3.61 -0.90 -5.27
C ALA A 152 3.13 -1.17 -3.83
N VAL A 153 3.30 -0.20 -2.93
CA VAL A 153 2.72 -0.27 -1.57
C VAL A 153 1.20 -0.39 -1.62
N LEU A 154 0.54 0.39 -2.50
CA LEU A 154 -0.89 0.27 -2.72
C LEU A 154 -1.29 -1.15 -3.13
N ALA A 155 -0.61 -1.72 -4.14
CA ALA A 155 -0.95 -3.03 -4.69
C ALA A 155 -0.56 -4.19 -3.76
N GLY A 156 0.62 -4.14 -3.12
CA GLY A 156 1.15 -5.23 -2.29
C GLY A 156 0.66 -5.24 -0.86
N VAL A 157 0.23 -4.08 -0.33
CA VAL A 157 -0.16 -3.95 1.09
C VAL A 157 -1.59 -3.46 1.25
N PHE A 158 -1.88 -2.24 0.76
CA PHE A 158 -3.12 -1.55 1.16
C PHE A 158 -4.37 -2.05 0.46
N LEU A 159 -4.34 -2.42 -0.81
CA LEU A 159 -5.50 -3.03 -1.47
C LEU A 159 -5.81 -4.43 -0.92
N PRO A 160 -4.83 -5.33 -0.73
CA PRO A 160 -5.08 -6.58 -0.01
C PRO A 160 -5.62 -6.37 1.41
N PHE A 161 -5.07 -5.43 2.17
CA PHE A 161 -5.58 -5.09 3.50
C PHE A 161 -7.02 -4.56 3.46
N LEU A 162 -7.33 -3.66 2.53
CA LEU A 162 -8.69 -3.13 2.35
C LEU A 162 -9.68 -4.23 1.96
N PHE A 163 -9.28 -5.17 1.10
CA PHE A 163 -10.10 -6.33 0.73
C PHE A 163 -10.42 -7.18 1.98
N LEU A 164 -9.41 -7.47 2.81
CA LEU A 164 -9.58 -8.18 4.08
C LEU A 164 -10.56 -7.45 5.00
N LEU A 165 -10.40 -6.14 5.16
CA LEU A 165 -11.33 -5.33 5.96
C LEU A 165 -12.76 -5.36 5.39
N CYS A 166 -12.92 -5.31 4.08
CA CYS A 166 -14.23 -5.41 3.45
C CYS A 166 -14.88 -6.78 3.73
N MET A 167 -14.12 -7.87 3.69
CA MET A 167 -14.63 -9.19 4.09
C MET A 167 -15.09 -9.21 5.55
N GLU A 168 -14.30 -8.67 6.47
CA GLU A 168 -14.57 -8.70 7.90
C GLU A 168 -15.65 -7.70 8.35
N ILE A 169 -15.67 -6.49 7.77
CA ILE A 169 -16.58 -5.43 8.19
C ILE A 169 -17.90 -5.52 7.44
N PHE A 170 -17.87 -5.70 6.11
CA PHE A 170 -19.08 -5.61 5.29
C PHE A 170 -19.83 -6.93 5.20
N MET A 171 -19.14 -8.07 5.27
CA MET A 171 -19.73 -9.39 5.04
C MET A 171 -20.07 -10.16 6.31
N GLN A 172 -19.66 -9.69 7.52
CA GLN A 172 -19.99 -10.30 8.80
C GLN A 172 -21.23 -9.61 9.42
N GLU A 173 -22.06 -10.37 10.15
CA GLU A 173 -23.20 -9.81 10.90
C GLU A 173 -22.72 -8.89 12.02
N LYS A 174 -21.71 -9.33 12.75
CA LYS A 174 -21.06 -8.59 13.84
C LYS A 174 -19.59 -8.41 13.49
N PRO A 175 -19.20 -7.28 12.87
CA PRO A 175 -17.82 -7.03 12.51
C PRO A 175 -16.94 -6.89 13.76
N GLU A 176 -15.79 -7.53 13.76
CA GLU A 176 -14.77 -7.40 14.81
C GLU A 176 -14.06 -6.04 14.73
N TYR A 177 -13.91 -5.49 13.54
CA TYR A 177 -13.21 -4.22 13.30
C TYR A 177 -14.19 -3.05 13.18
N PRO A 178 -13.81 -1.86 13.67
CA PRO A 178 -14.65 -0.67 13.54
C PRO A 178 -14.69 -0.15 12.10
N TRP A 179 -15.82 0.44 11.71
CA TRP A 179 -16.01 1.06 10.39
C TRP A 179 -15.01 2.19 10.11
N SER A 180 -14.53 2.88 11.16
CA SER A 180 -13.48 3.89 11.07
C SER A 180 -12.18 3.35 10.46
N LEU A 181 -11.87 2.06 10.68
CA LEU A 181 -10.68 1.45 10.11
C LEU A 181 -10.81 1.31 8.57
N ALA A 182 -12.00 0.97 8.05
CA ALA A 182 -12.24 0.94 6.61
C ALA A 182 -12.14 2.35 6.00
N PHE A 183 -12.66 3.37 6.68
CA PHE A 183 -12.51 4.77 6.28
C PHE A 183 -11.03 5.19 6.20
N LEU A 184 -10.24 4.92 7.24
CA LEU A 184 -8.81 5.23 7.29
C LEU A 184 -8.02 4.45 6.23
N ALA A 185 -8.33 3.17 6.03
CA ALA A 185 -7.69 2.36 5.00
C ALA A 185 -7.99 2.87 3.57
N ASN A 186 -9.23 3.33 3.31
CA ASN A 186 -9.58 4.00 2.06
C ASN A 186 -8.74 5.27 1.86
N GLY A 187 -8.64 6.14 2.87
CA GLY A 187 -7.80 7.34 2.82
C GLY A 187 -6.33 7.02 2.59
N ALA A 188 -5.81 5.99 3.26
CA ALA A 188 -4.44 5.55 3.06
C ALA A 188 -4.19 5.09 1.62
N CYS A 189 -5.09 4.31 1.02
CA CYS A 189 -4.99 3.92 -0.39
C CYS A 189 -4.82 5.14 -1.31
N CYS A 190 -5.58 6.21 -1.07
CA CYS A 190 -5.50 7.45 -1.85
C CYS A 190 -4.16 8.18 -1.68
N LEU A 191 -3.58 8.14 -0.47
CA LEU A 191 -2.30 8.80 -0.16
C LEU A 191 -1.10 8.05 -0.72
N PHE A 192 -1.17 6.73 -0.88
CA PHE A 192 -0.08 5.96 -1.48
C PHE A 192 0.00 6.11 -2.99
N SER A 193 -1.14 6.24 -3.68
CA SER A 193 -1.16 6.44 -5.13
C SER A 193 -2.49 7.05 -5.57
N SER A 194 -2.47 7.92 -6.57
CA SER A 194 -3.69 8.44 -7.21
C SER A 194 -4.60 7.33 -7.77
N MET A 195 -4.04 6.17 -8.15
CA MET A 195 -4.84 4.98 -8.51
C MET A 195 -5.73 4.50 -7.34
N GLY A 196 -5.33 4.72 -6.09
CA GLY A 196 -6.12 4.39 -4.92
C GLY A 196 -7.45 5.14 -4.85
N ILE A 197 -7.50 6.36 -5.42
CA ILE A 197 -8.74 7.17 -5.49
C ILE A 197 -9.83 6.44 -6.26
N MET A 198 -9.48 5.63 -7.27
CA MET A 198 -10.42 4.83 -8.06
C MET A 198 -10.57 3.40 -7.53
N LEU A 199 -9.46 2.74 -7.24
CA LEU A 199 -9.48 1.30 -6.90
C LEU A 199 -10.09 1.02 -5.52
N ALA A 200 -9.83 1.87 -4.54
CA ALA A 200 -10.35 1.66 -3.19
C ALA A 200 -11.89 1.76 -3.13
N PRO A 201 -12.55 2.83 -3.63
CA PRO A 201 -14.01 2.91 -3.61
C PRO A 201 -14.66 1.88 -4.55
N LEU A 202 -14.02 1.48 -5.66
CA LEU A 202 -14.51 0.40 -6.51
C LEU A 202 -14.59 -0.92 -5.73
N LEU A 203 -13.51 -1.28 -5.05
CA LEU A 203 -13.44 -2.47 -4.22
C LEU A 203 -14.50 -2.43 -3.10
N MET A 204 -14.55 -1.33 -2.34
CA MET A 204 -15.52 -1.15 -1.26
C MET A 204 -16.95 -1.13 -1.77
N GLY A 205 -17.20 -0.53 -2.93
CA GLY A 205 -18.53 -0.47 -3.58
C GLY A 205 -19.06 -1.86 -3.93
N VAL A 206 -18.19 -2.74 -4.47
CA VAL A 206 -18.58 -4.14 -4.73
C VAL A 206 -19.01 -4.84 -3.45
N PHE A 207 -18.22 -4.72 -2.36
CA PHE A 207 -18.56 -5.32 -1.07
C PHE A 207 -19.81 -4.68 -0.43
N ALA A 208 -20.02 -3.37 -0.62
CA ALA A 208 -21.22 -2.68 -0.16
C ALA A 208 -22.48 -3.22 -0.85
N LEU A 209 -22.43 -3.44 -2.17
CA LEU A 209 -23.53 -4.04 -2.93
C LEU A 209 -23.78 -5.49 -2.50
N LEU A 210 -22.72 -6.30 -2.36
CA LEU A 210 -22.84 -7.67 -1.86
C LEU A 210 -23.43 -7.72 -0.45
N SER A 211 -23.04 -6.80 0.44
CA SER A 211 -23.58 -6.66 1.78
C SER A 211 -25.05 -6.26 1.75
N LEU A 212 -25.45 -5.35 0.86
CA LEU A 212 -26.83 -4.94 0.69
C LEU A 212 -27.72 -6.11 0.24
N VAL A 213 -27.26 -6.91 -0.72
CA VAL A 213 -27.96 -8.11 -1.19
C VAL A 213 -28.08 -9.16 -0.07
N LYS A 214 -26.99 -9.38 0.67
CA LYS A 214 -26.94 -10.40 1.74
C LYS A 214 -27.82 -10.04 2.94
N PHE A 215 -27.68 -8.82 3.44
CA PHE A 215 -28.31 -8.42 4.72
C PHE A 215 -29.57 -7.59 4.54
N ARG A 216 -29.81 -7.03 3.34
CA ARG A 216 -30.93 -6.12 3.03
C ARG A 216 -31.03 -4.92 3.99
N ASP A 217 -29.88 -4.45 4.49
CA ASP A 217 -29.75 -3.35 5.46
C ASP A 217 -29.17 -2.09 4.79
N GLY A 218 -30.05 -1.11 4.53
CA GLY A 218 -29.68 0.18 3.95
C GLY A 218 -28.77 1.03 4.86
N ARG A 219 -28.83 0.86 6.18
CA ARG A 219 -27.92 1.58 7.11
C ARG A 219 -26.48 1.10 6.95
N ARG A 220 -26.30 -0.20 6.78
CA ARG A 220 -24.99 -0.80 6.52
C ARG A 220 -24.42 -0.33 5.18
N PHE A 221 -25.24 -0.28 4.15
CA PHE A 221 -24.86 0.29 2.86
C PHE A 221 -24.42 1.76 2.98
N LEU A 222 -25.19 2.59 3.70
CA LEU A 222 -24.84 4.00 3.93
C LEU A 222 -23.51 4.15 4.67
N LYS A 223 -23.24 3.32 5.69
CA LYS A 223 -21.93 3.30 6.36
C LYS A 223 -20.78 2.98 5.40
N SER A 224 -20.99 2.05 4.46
CA SER A 224 -20.00 1.71 3.42
C SER A 224 -19.72 2.91 2.53
N VAL A 225 -20.75 3.67 2.13
CA VAL A 225 -20.59 4.91 1.35
C VAL A 225 -19.80 5.96 2.14
N VAL A 226 -20.09 6.12 3.43
CA VAL A 226 -19.32 7.03 4.31
C VAL A 226 -17.85 6.62 4.38
N CYS A 227 -17.53 5.33 4.40
CA CYS A 227 -16.15 4.85 4.37
C CYS A 227 -15.43 5.18 3.05
N CYS A 228 -16.16 5.44 1.95
CA CYS A 228 -15.59 5.87 0.67
C CYS A 228 -15.36 7.39 0.56
N LEU A 229 -15.78 8.20 1.55
CA LEU A 229 -15.66 9.66 1.48
C LEU A 229 -14.25 10.16 1.16
N PRO A 230 -13.13 9.61 1.69
CA PRO A 230 -11.80 10.08 1.32
C PRO A 230 -11.55 9.99 -0.20
N SER A 231 -11.89 8.88 -0.83
CA SER A 231 -11.77 8.71 -2.29
C SER A 231 -12.71 9.63 -3.06
N LEU A 232 -13.95 9.80 -2.60
CA LEU A 232 -14.94 10.65 -3.27
C LEU A 232 -14.50 12.12 -3.24
N ILE A 233 -14.02 12.62 -2.09
CA ILE A 233 -13.52 13.99 -1.95
C ILE A 233 -12.31 14.19 -2.85
N LEU A 234 -11.32 13.29 -2.80
CA LEU A 234 -10.13 13.40 -3.63
C LEU A 234 -10.43 13.20 -5.12
N GLY A 235 -11.42 12.39 -5.46
CA GLY A 235 -11.91 12.23 -6.83
C GLY A 235 -12.53 13.51 -7.37
N VAL A 236 -13.34 14.23 -6.57
CA VAL A 236 -13.87 15.55 -6.94
C VAL A 236 -12.73 16.56 -7.11
N VAL A 237 -11.78 16.59 -6.17
CA VAL A 237 -10.59 17.46 -6.31
C VAL A 237 -9.83 17.14 -7.59
N TYR A 238 -9.66 15.86 -7.91
CA TYR A 238 -9.02 15.42 -9.16
C TYR A 238 -9.73 16.00 -10.38
N ILE A 239 -11.06 15.86 -10.48
CA ILE A 239 -11.85 16.37 -11.63
C ILE A 239 -11.80 17.90 -11.73
N LEU A 240 -11.72 18.62 -10.59
CA LEU A 240 -11.69 20.09 -10.59
C LEU A 240 -10.32 20.66 -10.95
N VAL A 241 -9.25 19.89 -10.77
CA VAL A 241 -7.87 20.34 -11.00
C VAL A 241 -7.35 19.89 -12.36
N PHE A 242 -7.93 18.84 -12.97
CA PHE A 242 -7.57 18.25 -14.26
C PHE A 242 -8.68 18.40 -15.28
#